data_a34464a5096978182782b13e4ee020ce
#
_entry.id   a34464a5096978182782b13e4ee020ce
#
_cell.length_a   1.000
_cell.length_b   1.000
_cell.length_c   1.000
_cell.angle_alpha   90.00
_cell.angle_beta   90.00
_cell.angle_gamma   90.00
#
_symmetry.space_group_name_H-M   'P 1'
#
loop_
_entity.id
_entity.type
_entity.pdbx_description
1 polymer ?
#
loop_
_entity_poly.entity_id
_entity_poly.type
_entity_poly.pdbx_seq_one_letter_code
_entity_poly.pdbx_strand_id
1 'polypeptide(L)' 'SGRVDADTLEQFFKKSMPKDNWKLVCSFKSPRSVMFFTKEKKSCIINMTEKRFKTEVEIWVAPNVGE' A
#
# COMPACT_ATOMS: atom_id res chain seq x y z
N SER A 1 -20.46 4.51 -11.90
CA SER A 1 -19.42 4.47 -10.97
C SER A 1 -19.65 3.37 -9.96
N GLY A 2 -18.71 2.62 -9.75
CA GLY A 2 -18.75 1.60 -8.76
C GLY A 2 -17.68 1.83 -7.72
N ARG A 3 -17.48 0.84 -6.94
CA ARG A 3 -16.38 0.92 -5.98
C ARG A 3 -15.07 0.67 -6.71
N VAL A 4 -14.01 1.15 -6.13
CA VAL A 4 -12.65 0.91 -6.60
C VAL A 4 -12.18 -0.38 -5.94
N ASP A 5 -11.75 -1.35 -6.73
CA ASP A 5 -11.30 -2.61 -6.17
C ASP A 5 -9.83 -2.54 -5.77
N ALA A 6 -9.37 -3.59 -5.08
CA ALA A 6 -8.02 -3.59 -4.54
C ALA A 6 -6.96 -3.61 -5.64
N ASP A 7 -7.25 -4.27 -6.76
CA ASP A 7 -6.29 -4.32 -7.86
C ASP A 7 -6.05 -2.94 -8.43
N THR A 8 -7.11 -2.16 -8.60
CA THR A 8 -6.97 -0.80 -9.12
C THR A 8 -6.19 0.07 -8.17
N LEU A 9 -6.46 -0.05 -6.87
CA LEU A 9 -5.72 0.70 -5.87
C LEU A 9 -4.26 0.27 -5.82
N GLU A 10 -4.01 -1.02 -5.95
CA GLU A 10 -2.64 -1.50 -5.96
C GLU A 10 -1.85 -0.89 -7.10
N GLN A 11 -2.44 -0.86 -8.29
CA GLN A 11 -1.79 -0.26 -9.44
C GLN A 11 -1.54 1.24 -9.22
N PHE A 12 -2.53 1.90 -8.61
CA PHE A 12 -2.38 3.31 -8.31
C PHE A 12 -1.17 3.55 -7.41
N PHE A 13 -1.06 2.78 -6.34
CA PHE A 13 0.05 2.98 -5.42
C PHE A 13 1.38 2.59 -6.04
N LYS A 14 1.41 1.54 -6.84
CA LYS A 14 2.65 1.14 -7.50
C LYS A 14 3.16 2.19 -8.47
N LYS A 15 2.26 2.99 -9.03
CA LYS A 15 2.65 4.06 -9.92
C LYS A 15 2.97 5.35 -9.18
N SER A 16 2.21 5.63 -8.12
CA SER A 16 2.30 6.92 -7.44
C SER A 16 3.41 6.99 -6.42
N MET A 17 3.62 5.90 -5.68
CA MET A 17 4.61 5.93 -4.60
C MET A 17 6.04 6.20 -5.10
N PRO A 18 6.48 5.60 -6.22
CA PRO A 18 7.83 5.89 -6.69
C PRO A 18 8.04 7.34 -7.08
N LYS A 19 6.98 8.04 -7.42
CA LYS A 19 7.11 9.46 -7.75
C LYS A 19 7.55 10.28 -6.55
N ASP A 20 7.32 9.77 -5.35
CA ASP A 20 7.74 10.41 -4.11
C ASP A 20 8.89 9.64 -3.48
N ASN A 21 9.65 8.93 -4.31
CA ASN A 21 10.87 8.22 -3.91
C ASN A 21 10.66 7.02 -3.01
N TRP A 22 9.44 6.50 -2.97
CA TRP A 22 9.16 5.27 -2.24
C TRP A 22 9.54 4.08 -3.11
N LYS A 23 10.13 3.07 -2.49
CA LYS A 23 10.48 1.84 -3.17
C LYS A 23 9.60 0.72 -2.66
N LEU A 24 9.09 -0.08 -3.57
CA LEU A 24 8.29 -1.24 -3.19
C LEU A 24 9.21 -2.35 -2.73
N VAL A 25 9.02 -2.80 -1.51
CA VAL A 25 9.81 -3.88 -0.94
C VAL A 25 9.17 -5.22 -1.24
N CYS A 26 7.87 -5.32 -0.96
CA CYS A 26 7.12 -6.55 -1.23
C CYS A 26 5.64 -6.24 -1.22
N SER A 27 4.87 -7.17 -1.74
CA SER A 27 3.43 -7.05 -1.72
C SER A 27 2.81 -8.42 -1.61
N PHE A 28 1.66 -8.47 -0.94
CA PHE A 28 0.87 -9.69 -0.81
C PHE A 28 -0.54 -9.40 -1.27
N LYS A 29 -1.21 -10.44 -1.78
CA LYS A 29 -2.59 -10.28 -2.20
C LYS A 29 -3.56 -11.17 -1.44
N SER A 30 -3.06 -12.09 -0.66
CA SER A 30 -3.91 -13.03 0.04
C SER A 30 -3.34 -13.24 1.44
N PRO A 31 -4.19 -13.23 2.46
CA PRO A 31 -5.65 -13.10 2.45
C PRO A 31 -6.15 -11.69 2.20
N ARG A 32 -5.28 -10.71 2.20
CA ARG A 32 -5.62 -9.33 1.90
C ARG A 32 -4.47 -8.69 1.14
N SER A 33 -4.73 -7.57 0.51
CA SER A 33 -3.70 -6.88 -0.24
C SER A 33 -2.89 -6.00 0.68
N VAL A 34 -1.61 -6.25 0.75
CA VAL A 34 -0.69 -5.50 1.60
C VAL A 34 0.52 -5.14 0.78
N MET A 35 0.93 -3.90 0.83
CA MET A 35 2.14 -3.45 0.15
C MET A 35 3.06 -2.78 1.15
N PHE A 36 4.34 -3.10 1.01
CA PHE A 36 5.40 -2.55 1.85
C PHE A 36 6.27 -1.65 1.00
N PHE A 37 6.40 -0.41 1.41
CA PHE A 37 7.30 0.54 0.74
C PHE A 37 8.32 1.05 1.73
N THR A 38 9.46 1.46 1.21
CA THR A 38 10.50 2.08 2.04
C THR A 38 11.03 3.32 1.35
N LYS A 39 11.47 4.28 2.15
CA LYS A 39 11.98 5.54 1.64
C LYS A 39 12.92 6.11 2.68
N GLU A 40 14.22 6.21 2.32
CA GLU A 40 15.21 6.74 3.24
C GLU A 40 15.12 6.03 4.58
N LYS A 41 14.68 6.73 5.61
CA LYS A 41 14.58 6.15 6.94
C LYS A 41 13.15 5.92 7.39
N LYS A 42 12.25 5.72 6.42
CA LYS A 42 10.85 5.53 6.69
C LYS A 42 10.33 4.26 6.03
N SER A 43 9.31 3.70 6.62
CA SER A 43 8.60 2.57 6.05
C SER A 43 7.13 2.90 5.95
N CYS A 44 6.50 2.37 4.91
CA CYS A 44 5.08 2.59 4.70
C CYS A 44 4.40 1.25 4.43
N ILE A 45 3.33 0.99 5.14
CA ILE A 45 2.54 -0.21 4.96
C ILE A 45 1.17 0.20 4.49
N ILE A 46 0.76 -0.32 3.35
CA ILE A 46 -0.57 -0.04 2.81
C ILE A 46 -1.34 -1.34 2.85
N ASN A 47 -2.41 -1.35 3.62
CA ASN A 47 -3.25 -2.51 3.83
C ASN A 47 -4.61 -2.24 3.21
N MET A 48 -5.04 -3.10 2.28
CA MET A 48 -6.30 -2.93 1.59
C MET A 48 -7.17 -4.16 1.85
N THR A 49 -8.41 -3.91 2.25
CA THR A 49 -9.37 -4.97 2.52
C THR A 49 -10.61 -4.72 1.69
N GLU A 50 -10.94 -5.66 0.82
CA GLU A 50 -12.16 -5.57 0.03
C GLU A 50 -13.32 -6.11 0.82
N LYS A 51 -14.35 -5.30 0.95
CA LYS A 51 -15.58 -5.71 1.59
C LYS A 51 -16.68 -5.75 0.55
N ARG A 52 -17.87 -6.21 0.99
CA ARG A 52 -18.96 -6.44 0.06
C ARG A 52 -19.30 -5.21 -0.78
N PHE A 53 -19.28 -4.04 -0.17
CA PHE A 53 -19.70 -2.82 -0.84
C PHE A 53 -18.62 -1.77 -0.95
N LYS A 54 -17.44 -2.03 -0.39
CA LYS A 54 -16.39 -1.00 -0.41
C LYS A 54 -15.03 -1.64 -0.20
N THR A 55 -14.00 -0.88 -0.51
CA THR A 55 -12.63 -1.28 -0.23
C THR A 55 -12.08 -0.34 0.84
N GLU A 56 -11.58 -0.90 1.93
CA GLU A 56 -10.98 -0.12 3.00
C GLU A 56 -9.48 -0.10 2.83
N VAL A 57 -8.90 1.08 3.01
CA VAL A 57 -7.47 1.26 2.87
C VAL A 57 -6.91 1.83 4.17
N GLU A 58 -5.87 1.20 4.68
CA GLU A 58 -5.15 1.70 5.85
C GLU A 58 -3.71 1.94 5.45
N ILE A 59 -3.20 3.13 5.76
CA ILE A 59 -1.84 3.48 5.42
C ILE A 59 -1.11 3.84 6.70
N TRP A 60 0.01 3.16 6.92
CA TRP A 60 0.83 3.38 8.11
C TRP A 60 2.20 3.82 7.66
N VAL A 61 2.68 4.94 8.20
CA VAL A 61 4.02 5.41 7.92
C VAL A 61 4.74 5.53 9.25
N ALA A 62 5.93 4.97 9.32
CA ALA A 62 6.70 4.99 10.54
C ALA A 62 8.18 5.12 10.21
N PRO A 63 8.97 5.73 11.10
CA PRO A 63 10.40 5.74 10.91
C PRO A 63 10.98 4.35 11.13
N ASN A 64 12.06 4.06 10.41
CA ASN A 64 12.76 2.81 10.65
C ASN A 64 13.48 2.89 11.99
N VAL A 65 13.46 1.78 12.71
CA VAL A 65 14.05 1.72 14.04
C VAL A 65 15.30 0.89 13.98
N GLY A 66 16.27 1.24 14.81
CA GLY A 66 17.48 0.45 14.92
C GLY A 66 18.58 0.86 13.98
N GLU A 67 18.47 2.01 13.40
CA GLU A 67 19.49 2.55 12.49
C GLU A 67 20.49 3.42 13.20
#